data_c77840da0ac512fe78b00ccdad5d4275
#
_entry.id   c77840da0ac512fe78b00ccdad5d4275
#
_cell.length_a   1.000
_cell.length_b   1.000
_cell.length_c   1.000
_cell.angle_alpha   90.00
_cell.angle_beta   90.00
_cell.angle_gamma   90.00
#
_symmetry.space_group_name_H-M   'P 1'
#
loop_
_entity.id
_entity.type
_entity.pdbx_description
1 polymer ?
#
loop_
_entity_poly.entity_id
_entity_poly.type
_entity_poly.pdbx_seq_one_letter_code
_entity_poly.pdbx_strand_id
1 'polypeptide(L)'
;MSLDHKHDGDATAAPTGLPVSGAVCKTGAPMSLWSTSHPAAAAAELERCAEARHDPGWAQAARADPETRYLISRATMHLIRREPPTQIAFLGSEHPLIAALDPSRQVLLGWFEGRRCVLADLPADTEPSVPGASFEELRSLVPLLPEGQAQLLVYARALLVWRSRQRHCGVCGAPTAPRNAGHLLACTNASCGAEFFPRIDPAIIVLVSDGPRALLGRQRSWAPGRYSALAGFVEAGESLEDAVVREVDEETGTKVSWVRYFASQPWPFPASLMLGFHAHAHETPVQLDGELEDARWFELEQLRSADEALLPPPYTIARRLIESWIQERTGEQP
;
A
#
# COMPACT_ATOMS: atom_id res chain seq x y z
N MET A 1 -2.69 35.52 19.88
CA MET A 1 -2.36 34.70 21.03
C MET A 1 -1.04 34.03 20.71
N SER A 2 0.04 34.57 21.30
CA SER A 2 1.43 34.17 21.04
C SER A 2 1.80 33.04 22.00
N LEU A 3 2.40 31.97 21.52
CA LEU A 3 3.01 30.93 22.34
C LEU A 3 4.52 30.96 22.09
N ASP A 4 5.20 31.76 22.91
CA ASP A 4 6.64 31.69 23.06
C ASP A 4 7.01 30.44 23.89
N HIS A 5 7.81 29.54 23.35
CA HIS A 5 8.55 28.56 24.13
C HIS A 5 10.06 28.81 24.01
N LYS A 6 10.60 29.39 25.06
CA LYS A 6 12.04 29.38 25.33
C LYS A 6 12.48 27.99 25.79
N HIS A 7 13.50 27.41 25.17
CA HIS A 7 14.28 26.33 25.71
C HIS A 7 15.67 26.85 26.11
N ASP A 8 15.92 26.85 27.40
CA ASP A 8 17.26 26.98 27.97
C ASP A 8 17.97 25.62 27.85
N GLY A 9 19.22 25.68 27.39
CA GLY A 9 20.06 24.51 27.28
C GLY A 9 20.69 24.12 28.63
N ASP A 10 20.85 22.83 28.83
CA ASP A 10 21.88 22.31 29.73
C ASP A 10 22.59 21.13 29.05
N ALA A 11 23.90 21.29 28.88
CA ALA A 11 24.79 20.32 28.26
C ALA A 11 25.35 19.42 29.33
N THR A 12 24.91 18.16 29.38
CA THR A 12 25.61 17.13 30.16
C THR A 12 26.02 15.96 29.29
N ALA A 13 27.26 15.54 29.52
CA ALA A 13 28.09 14.61 28.80
C ALA A 13 27.43 13.24 28.49
N ALA A 14 27.77 12.70 27.30
CA ALA A 14 27.44 11.36 26.86
C ALA A 14 28.17 10.28 27.69
N PRO A 15 27.49 9.16 28.01
CA PRO A 15 28.18 7.96 28.45
C PRO A 15 28.54 7.09 27.22
N THR A 16 29.79 6.65 27.25
CA THR A 16 30.44 5.73 26.34
C THR A 16 29.82 4.32 26.37
N GLY A 17 29.58 3.76 25.20
CA GLY A 17 29.69 2.34 24.90
C GLY A 17 28.73 1.37 25.58
N LEU A 18 27.64 1.02 24.84
CA LEU A 18 26.92 -0.23 25.07
C LEU A 18 27.02 -1.15 23.82
N PRO A 19 27.18 -2.46 24.02
CA PRO A 19 27.32 -3.40 22.91
C PRO A 19 26.02 -3.47 22.13
N VAL A 20 26.10 -3.52 20.79
CA VAL A 20 25.00 -3.74 19.89
C VAL A 20 24.50 -5.19 20.05
N SER A 21 23.75 -5.45 21.12
CA SER A 21 22.92 -6.64 21.21
C SER A 21 21.70 -6.40 20.31
N GLY A 22 21.44 -7.35 19.39
CA GLY A 22 20.34 -7.26 18.48
C GLY A 22 19.03 -6.90 19.19
N ALA A 23 18.56 -5.66 18.99
CA ALA A 23 17.27 -5.22 19.48
C ALA A 23 16.19 -6.02 18.74
N VAL A 24 15.69 -7.06 19.39
CA VAL A 24 14.46 -7.72 19.01
C VAL A 24 13.34 -6.72 19.25
N CYS A 25 12.85 -6.13 18.17
CA CYS A 25 11.67 -5.28 18.21
C CYS A 25 10.50 -6.13 18.70
N LYS A 26 10.00 -5.85 19.90
CA LYS A 26 8.86 -6.59 20.46
C LYS A 26 7.57 -5.84 20.16
N THR A 27 6.62 -6.58 19.57
CA THR A 27 5.17 -6.33 19.47
C THR A 27 4.70 -5.33 18.43
N GLY A 28 4.55 -5.79 17.19
CA GLY A 28 3.58 -5.24 16.23
C GLY A 28 2.44 -6.23 16.02
N ALA A 29 1.19 -5.76 16.03
CA ALA A 29 0.06 -6.58 15.63
C ALA A 29 0.21 -7.00 14.16
N PRO A 30 -0.28 -8.18 13.76
CA PRO A 30 -0.14 -8.70 12.41
C PRO A 30 -0.77 -7.75 11.38
N MET A 31 -0.06 -7.52 10.28
CA MET A 31 -0.56 -6.76 9.14
C MET A 31 -1.16 -7.74 8.13
N SER A 32 -2.46 -7.68 7.93
CA SER A 32 -3.08 -8.28 6.76
C SER A 32 -3.12 -7.28 5.60
N LEU A 33 -3.21 -7.73 4.36
CA LEU A 33 -3.54 -6.88 3.19
C LEU A 33 -4.86 -6.12 3.43
N TRP A 34 -5.58 -6.53 4.47
CA TRP A 34 -6.86 -6.05 4.93
C TRP A 34 -6.77 -5.67 6.40
N SER A 35 -6.96 -4.42 6.75
CA SER A 35 -7.30 -4.07 8.12
C SER A 35 -8.75 -4.48 8.37
N THR A 36 -8.94 -5.68 8.89
CA THR A 36 -10.21 -6.06 9.49
C THR A 36 -10.11 -5.86 10.98
N SER A 37 -11.21 -5.52 11.63
CA SER A 37 -11.36 -5.49 13.10
C SER A 37 -11.23 -6.87 13.76
N HIS A 38 -10.62 -7.85 13.09
CA HIS A 38 -10.37 -9.18 13.64
C HIS A 38 -9.02 -9.26 14.35
N PRO A 39 -9.01 -9.75 15.59
CA PRO A 39 -7.77 -9.91 16.34
C PRO A 39 -6.89 -10.96 15.68
N ALA A 40 -5.66 -10.56 15.38
CA ALA A 40 -4.45 -11.37 15.37
C ALA A 40 -4.58 -12.82 14.85
N ALA A 41 -4.82 -13.00 13.57
CA ALA A 41 -4.50 -14.25 12.92
C ALA A 41 -3.46 -13.99 11.84
N ALA A 42 -2.28 -14.18 12.16
CA ALA A 42 -0.99 -14.30 11.51
C ALA A 42 0.00 -13.39 12.22
N ALA A 43 1.00 -13.99 12.84
CA ALA A 43 2.15 -13.26 13.36
C ALA A 43 2.66 -12.34 12.25
N ALA A 44 2.92 -11.08 12.57
CA ALA A 44 3.41 -10.12 11.60
C ALA A 44 4.72 -10.65 11.01
N GLU A 45 4.65 -11.21 9.82
CA GLU A 45 5.84 -11.66 9.09
C GLU A 45 6.75 -10.46 8.77
N LEU A 46 6.18 -9.24 8.76
CA LEU A 46 6.87 -7.99 8.46
C LEU A 46 6.85 -7.03 9.65
N GLU A 47 8.03 -6.82 10.26
CA GLU A 47 8.27 -5.77 11.24
C GLU A 47 9.01 -4.60 10.57
N ARG A 48 8.38 -3.43 10.53
CA ARG A 48 8.92 -2.25 9.82
C ARG A 48 10.09 -1.56 10.51
N CYS A 49 10.35 -1.81 11.80
CA CYS A 49 11.46 -1.33 12.62
C CYS A 49 11.83 0.13 12.35
N ALA A 50 10.92 1.06 12.65
CA ALA A 50 11.08 2.47 12.31
C ALA A 50 12.34 3.09 12.94
N GLU A 51 12.73 2.67 14.14
CA GLU A 51 13.93 3.12 14.85
C GLU A 51 15.23 2.79 14.08
N ALA A 52 15.29 1.60 13.46
CA ALA A 52 16.47 1.17 12.69
C ALA A 52 16.73 2.03 11.44
N ARG A 53 15.74 2.80 10.99
CA ARG A 53 15.89 3.70 9.83
C ARG A 53 16.81 4.88 10.11
N HIS A 54 17.01 5.23 11.38
CA HIS A 54 17.86 6.34 11.81
C HIS A 54 19.32 5.93 12.00
N ASP A 55 19.65 4.63 11.95
CA ASP A 55 21.02 4.16 12.00
C ASP A 55 21.74 4.42 10.67
N PRO A 56 22.80 5.28 10.65
CA PRO A 56 23.55 5.52 9.41
C PRO A 56 24.35 4.32 8.93
N GLY A 57 24.64 3.36 9.80
CA GLY A 57 25.38 2.13 9.52
C GLY A 57 24.51 0.98 8.98
N TRP A 58 23.20 1.15 8.88
CA TRP A 58 22.27 0.07 8.54
C TRP A 58 22.64 -0.68 7.25
N ALA A 59 23.06 0.03 6.21
CA ALA A 59 23.40 -0.57 4.93
C ALA A 59 24.65 -1.44 5.00
N GLN A 60 25.64 -1.01 5.80
CA GLN A 60 26.84 -1.81 6.06
C GLN A 60 26.50 -3.05 6.88
N ALA A 61 25.70 -2.90 7.93
CA ALA A 61 25.21 -4.01 8.75
C ALA A 61 24.40 -5.00 7.93
N ALA A 62 23.55 -4.53 7.02
CA ALA A 62 22.78 -5.39 6.11
C ALA A 62 23.69 -6.20 5.17
N ARG A 63 24.75 -5.59 4.64
CA ARG A 63 25.69 -6.28 3.76
C ARG A 63 26.58 -7.28 4.51
N ALA A 64 26.93 -6.99 5.75
CA ALA A 64 27.77 -7.86 6.57
C ALA A 64 27.01 -9.08 7.13
N ASP A 65 25.68 -9.01 7.19
CA ASP A 65 24.85 -10.09 7.69
C ASP A 65 24.43 -11.04 6.53
N PRO A 66 24.95 -12.29 6.51
CA PRO A 66 24.65 -13.24 5.45
C PRO A 66 23.17 -13.67 5.40
N GLU A 67 22.43 -13.48 6.51
CA GLU A 67 21.00 -13.79 6.57
C GLU A 67 20.11 -12.67 6.00
N THR A 68 20.69 -11.50 5.64
CA THR A 68 19.95 -10.44 4.99
C THR A 68 19.39 -10.86 3.65
N ARG A 69 18.10 -10.65 3.46
CA ARG A 69 17.38 -10.92 2.20
C ARG A 69 17.19 -9.64 1.41
N TYR A 70 17.56 -9.65 0.14
CA TYR A 70 17.35 -8.56 -0.79
C TYR A 70 16.17 -8.87 -1.71
N LEU A 71 15.10 -8.07 -1.60
CA LEU A 71 13.99 -8.03 -2.54
C LEU A 71 14.42 -7.22 -3.76
N ILE A 72 14.47 -7.83 -4.91
CA ILE A 72 14.97 -7.20 -6.15
C ILE A 72 13.81 -6.63 -6.94
N SER A 73 13.92 -5.36 -7.30
CA SER A 73 12.96 -4.68 -8.15
C SER A 73 13.64 -3.88 -9.25
N ARG A 74 12.94 -3.72 -10.38
CA ARG A 74 13.37 -2.92 -11.53
C ARG A 74 12.16 -2.28 -12.19
N ALA A 75 12.13 -0.98 -12.33
CA ALA A 75 11.03 -0.23 -12.98
C ALA A 75 9.64 -0.63 -12.43
N THR A 76 9.53 -0.83 -11.10
CA THR A 76 8.31 -1.26 -10.38
C THR A 76 7.88 -2.72 -10.59
N MET A 77 8.62 -3.51 -11.35
CA MET A 77 8.48 -4.97 -11.40
C MET A 77 9.36 -5.62 -10.33
N HIS A 78 8.99 -6.83 -9.92
CA HIS A 78 9.66 -7.56 -8.85
C HIS A 78 10.17 -8.89 -9.35
N LEU A 79 11.34 -9.33 -8.85
CA LEU A 79 11.96 -10.59 -9.22
C LEU A 79 11.26 -11.77 -8.52
N ILE A 80 10.69 -12.67 -9.30
CA ILE A 80 9.78 -13.72 -8.83
C ILE A 80 10.23 -15.10 -9.37
N ARG A 81 10.08 -16.14 -8.56
CA ARG A 81 10.13 -17.54 -8.98
C ARG A 81 8.70 -18.05 -9.19
N ARG A 82 8.43 -18.55 -10.40
CA ARG A 82 7.10 -19.08 -10.77
C ARG A 82 6.90 -20.55 -10.42
N GLU A 83 7.96 -21.27 -10.12
CA GLU A 83 7.85 -22.66 -9.66
C GLU A 83 6.95 -22.71 -8.43
N PRO A 84 5.96 -23.62 -8.41
CA PRO A 84 5.04 -23.72 -7.27
C PRO A 84 5.75 -24.08 -5.93
N PRO A 85 5.44 -23.36 -4.84
CA PRO A 85 4.60 -22.15 -4.78
C PRO A 85 5.31 -20.93 -5.38
N THR A 86 4.56 -20.08 -6.11
CA THR A 86 5.06 -18.79 -6.57
C THR A 86 5.57 -17.97 -5.38
N GLN A 87 6.76 -17.39 -5.49
CA GLN A 87 7.39 -16.68 -4.37
C GLN A 87 8.38 -15.61 -4.83
N ILE A 88 8.70 -14.68 -3.93
CA ILE A 88 9.75 -13.69 -4.16
C ILE A 88 11.10 -14.40 -4.32
N ALA A 89 11.84 -14.04 -5.37
CA ALA A 89 13.22 -14.49 -5.56
C ALA A 89 14.18 -13.59 -4.77
N PHE A 90 14.29 -13.82 -3.47
CA PHE A 90 15.27 -13.10 -2.65
C PHE A 90 16.70 -13.47 -3.06
N LEU A 91 17.60 -12.46 -3.01
CA LEU A 91 19.04 -12.66 -3.15
C LEU A 91 19.75 -12.39 -1.82
N GLY A 92 20.88 -13.03 -1.61
CA GLY A 92 21.76 -12.74 -0.47
C GLY A 92 22.68 -11.54 -0.75
N SER A 93 23.35 -11.04 0.29
CA SER A 93 24.32 -9.93 0.21
C SER A 93 25.51 -10.25 -0.70
N GLU A 94 25.90 -11.51 -0.80
CA GLU A 94 27.03 -12.01 -1.65
C GLU A 94 26.74 -11.94 -3.16
N HIS A 95 25.47 -11.80 -3.55
CA HIS A 95 25.12 -11.84 -4.96
C HIS A 95 25.73 -10.63 -5.70
N PRO A 96 26.36 -10.81 -6.89
CA PRO A 96 27.05 -9.74 -7.61
C PRO A 96 26.20 -8.51 -7.89
N LEU A 97 24.89 -8.69 -8.14
CA LEU A 97 23.95 -7.59 -8.33
C LEU A 97 23.82 -6.70 -7.08
N ILE A 98 23.93 -7.29 -5.89
CA ILE A 98 23.83 -6.57 -4.62
C ILE A 98 25.14 -5.91 -4.27
N ALA A 99 26.25 -6.63 -4.48
CA ALA A 99 27.60 -6.11 -4.23
C ALA A 99 27.93 -4.88 -5.08
N ALA A 100 27.43 -4.82 -6.32
CA ALA A 100 27.64 -3.71 -7.25
C ALA A 100 26.60 -2.58 -7.11
N LEU A 101 25.50 -2.77 -6.34
CA LEU A 101 24.43 -1.81 -6.28
C LEU A 101 24.79 -0.63 -5.36
N ASP A 102 24.59 0.59 -5.86
CA ASP A 102 24.72 1.81 -5.09
C ASP A 102 23.80 1.77 -3.84
N PRO A 103 24.33 2.04 -2.63
CA PRO A 103 23.55 2.08 -1.39
C PRO A 103 22.33 3.03 -1.45
N SER A 104 22.39 4.12 -2.22
CA SER A 104 21.28 5.05 -2.38
C SER A 104 20.05 4.40 -3.06
N ARG A 105 20.25 3.29 -3.75
CA ARG A 105 19.20 2.49 -4.40
C ARG A 105 18.64 1.38 -3.52
N GLN A 106 19.08 1.33 -2.27
CA GLN A 106 18.61 0.37 -1.28
C GLN A 106 17.63 1.05 -0.30
N VAL A 107 16.65 0.28 0.18
CA VAL A 107 15.71 0.73 1.23
C VAL A 107 15.56 -0.38 2.26
N LEU A 108 15.78 -0.07 3.52
CA LEU A 108 15.50 -1.01 4.62
C LEU A 108 13.98 -1.17 4.76
N LEU A 109 13.46 -2.34 4.45
CA LEU A 109 12.04 -2.65 4.63
C LEU A 109 11.72 -3.02 6.10
N GLY A 110 12.72 -3.53 6.83
CA GLY A 110 12.58 -4.02 8.20
C GLY A 110 12.99 -5.48 8.32
N TRP A 111 12.25 -6.26 9.11
CA TRP A 111 12.44 -7.69 9.28
C TRP A 111 11.26 -8.43 8.70
N PHE A 112 11.55 -9.40 7.85
CA PHE A 112 10.56 -10.26 7.23
C PHE A 112 10.90 -11.73 7.53
N GLU A 113 9.96 -12.46 8.14
CA GLU A 113 10.18 -13.84 8.63
C GLU A 113 11.44 -13.97 9.49
N GLY A 114 11.64 -13.02 10.40
CA GLY A 114 12.79 -13.00 11.32
C GLY A 114 14.15 -12.66 10.69
N ARG A 115 14.20 -12.29 9.42
CA ARG A 115 15.42 -11.87 8.70
C ARG A 115 15.34 -10.45 8.23
N ARG A 116 16.47 -9.75 8.25
CA ARG A 116 16.56 -8.39 7.71
C ARG A 116 16.20 -8.43 6.22
N CYS A 117 15.30 -7.52 5.82
CA CYS A 117 14.83 -7.39 4.44
C CYS A 117 15.14 -6.00 3.89
N VAL A 118 15.80 -5.97 2.74
CA VAL A 118 16.20 -4.75 2.03
C VAL A 118 15.65 -4.79 0.62
N LEU A 119 15.00 -3.71 0.19
CA LEU A 119 14.64 -3.49 -1.20
C LEU A 119 15.87 -3.03 -1.97
N ALA A 120 16.17 -3.69 -3.08
CA ALA A 120 17.20 -3.34 -4.04
C ALA A 120 16.55 -2.90 -5.36
N ASP A 121 16.58 -1.59 -5.65
CA ASP A 121 16.02 -0.99 -6.87
C ASP A 121 17.09 -0.95 -7.96
N LEU A 122 17.07 -1.89 -8.90
CA LEU A 122 18.02 -1.94 -10.00
C LEU A 122 17.79 -0.80 -10.99
N PRO A 123 18.84 -0.29 -11.65
CA PRO A 123 18.69 0.58 -12.82
C PRO A 123 17.79 -0.05 -13.89
N ALA A 124 17.02 0.76 -14.60
CA ALA A 124 16.05 0.26 -15.58
C ALA A 124 16.70 -0.48 -16.77
N ASP A 125 17.93 -0.13 -17.09
CA ASP A 125 18.77 -0.70 -18.14
C ASP A 125 19.53 -1.96 -17.71
N THR A 126 19.43 -2.36 -16.43
CA THR A 126 20.05 -3.58 -15.94
C THR A 126 19.22 -4.79 -16.38
N GLU A 127 19.84 -5.74 -17.05
CA GLU A 127 19.24 -7.02 -17.42
C GLU A 127 19.89 -8.19 -16.66
N PRO A 128 19.53 -8.38 -15.39
CA PRO A 128 20.11 -9.46 -14.61
C PRO A 128 19.50 -10.78 -15.03
N SER A 129 20.35 -11.77 -15.20
CA SER A 129 19.94 -13.17 -15.34
C SER A 129 20.02 -13.85 -13.99
N VAL A 130 18.87 -14.17 -13.39
CA VAL A 130 18.79 -15.00 -12.19
C VAL A 130 18.07 -16.28 -12.56
N PRO A 131 18.73 -17.44 -12.50
CA PRO A 131 18.14 -18.70 -12.93
C PRO A 131 16.82 -18.99 -12.23
N GLY A 132 15.79 -19.36 -13.00
CA GLY A 132 14.46 -19.69 -12.51
C GLY A 132 13.65 -18.51 -11.97
N ALA A 133 14.06 -17.26 -12.26
CA ALA A 133 13.33 -16.07 -11.83
C ALA A 133 13.12 -15.08 -12.99
N SER A 134 12.00 -14.34 -12.94
CA SER A 134 11.64 -13.30 -13.91
C SER A 134 11.12 -12.06 -13.22
N PHE A 135 11.20 -10.90 -13.89
CA PHE A 135 10.59 -9.68 -13.41
C PHE A 135 9.12 -9.63 -13.79
N GLU A 136 8.28 -9.41 -12.79
CA GLU A 136 6.83 -9.45 -12.95
C GLU A 136 6.11 -8.30 -12.26
N GLU A 137 4.94 -7.96 -12.79
CA GLU A 137 4.05 -6.92 -12.28
C GLU A 137 3.31 -7.38 -11.02
N LEU A 138 3.28 -6.53 -9.97
CA LEU A 138 2.60 -6.84 -8.71
C LEU A 138 1.13 -7.23 -8.89
N ARG A 139 0.40 -6.55 -9.75
CA ARG A 139 -1.05 -6.77 -9.90
C ARG A 139 -1.40 -8.21 -10.30
N SER A 140 -0.56 -8.84 -11.12
CA SER A 140 -0.71 -10.24 -11.52
C SER A 140 -0.22 -11.24 -10.46
N LEU A 141 0.56 -10.78 -9.49
CA LEU A 141 1.20 -11.62 -8.48
C LEU A 141 0.37 -11.78 -7.20
N VAL A 142 -0.38 -10.73 -6.83
CA VAL A 142 -1.13 -10.71 -5.57
C VAL A 142 -1.93 -12.00 -5.32
N PRO A 143 -2.69 -12.55 -6.29
CA PRO A 143 -3.47 -13.76 -6.05
C PRO A 143 -2.64 -15.06 -6.01
N LEU A 144 -1.36 -15.01 -6.33
CA LEU A 144 -0.50 -16.19 -6.48
C LEU A 144 0.53 -16.34 -5.35
N LEU A 145 0.78 -15.26 -4.61
CA LEU A 145 1.79 -15.21 -3.56
C LEU A 145 1.21 -15.56 -2.19
N PRO A 146 2.02 -16.12 -1.28
CA PRO A 146 1.68 -16.11 0.13
C PRO A 146 1.38 -14.69 0.62
N GLU A 147 0.41 -14.55 1.54
CA GLU A 147 -0.09 -13.25 1.96
C GLU A 147 1.01 -12.31 2.46
N GLY A 148 1.91 -12.76 3.32
CA GLY A 148 3.03 -11.96 3.82
C GLY A 148 3.96 -11.46 2.71
N GLN A 149 4.23 -12.28 1.69
CA GLN A 149 5.03 -11.87 0.54
C GLN A 149 4.29 -10.85 -0.35
N ALA A 150 2.99 -11.01 -0.55
CA ALA A 150 2.19 -10.04 -1.26
C ALA A 150 2.19 -8.67 -0.54
N GLN A 151 2.06 -8.66 0.81
CA GLN A 151 2.15 -7.44 1.63
C GLN A 151 3.53 -6.78 1.53
N LEU A 152 4.60 -7.57 1.56
CA LEU A 152 5.96 -7.05 1.40
C LEU A 152 6.16 -6.39 0.04
N LEU A 153 5.63 -6.96 -1.04
CA LEU A 153 5.68 -6.37 -2.39
C LEU A 153 4.85 -5.10 -2.51
N VAL A 154 3.66 -5.07 -1.90
CA VAL A 154 2.81 -3.86 -1.82
C VAL A 154 3.57 -2.71 -1.16
N TYR A 155 4.25 -2.99 -0.04
CA TYR A 155 5.07 -2.01 0.66
C TYR A 155 6.29 -1.56 -0.18
N ALA A 156 7.03 -2.51 -0.73
CA ALA A 156 8.19 -2.21 -1.58
C ALA A 156 7.78 -1.36 -2.80
N ARG A 157 6.69 -1.72 -3.49
CA ARG A 157 6.19 -0.97 -4.63
C ARG A 157 5.79 0.46 -4.26
N ALA A 158 5.12 0.67 -3.14
CA ALA A 158 4.74 2.02 -2.69
C ALA A 158 5.97 2.93 -2.54
N LEU A 159 7.04 2.41 -1.92
CA LEU A 159 8.31 3.15 -1.78
C LEU A 159 8.99 3.39 -3.14
N LEU A 160 9.03 2.40 -4.02
CA LEU A 160 9.61 2.53 -5.37
C LEU A 160 8.91 3.60 -6.20
N VAL A 161 7.57 3.55 -6.25
CA VAL A 161 6.78 4.52 -7.02
C VAL A 161 6.98 5.93 -6.49
N TRP A 162 6.91 6.12 -5.17
CA TRP A 162 7.17 7.41 -4.57
C TRP A 162 8.58 7.93 -4.89
N ARG A 163 9.64 7.13 -4.67
CA ARG A 163 11.03 7.52 -4.95
C ARG A 163 11.26 7.84 -6.42
N SER A 164 10.65 7.09 -7.32
CA SER A 164 10.77 7.34 -8.77
C SER A 164 10.16 8.67 -9.23
N ARG A 165 9.14 9.15 -8.50
CA ARG A 165 8.40 10.39 -8.80
C ARG A 165 8.96 11.62 -8.07
N GLN A 166 9.65 11.44 -6.94
CA GLN A 166 10.19 12.53 -6.12
C GLN A 166 11.70 12.71 -6.32
N ARG A 167 12.17 12.74 -7.58
CA ARG A 167 13.60 12.92 -7.92
C ARG A 167 14.13 14.32 -7.70
N HIS A 168 13.23 15.29 -7.70
CA HIS A 168 13.57 16.71 -7.53
C HIS A 168 12.75 17.33 -6.41
N CYS A 169 13.33 18.33 -5.78
CA CYS A 169 12.69 19.10 -4.72
C CYS A 169 11.54 19.94 -5.30
N GLY A 170 10.33 19.80 -4.75
CA GLY A 170 9.18 20.59 -5.17
C GLY A 170 9.26 22.08 -4.78
N VAL A 171 10.23 22.45 -3.92
CA VAL A 171 10.42 23.85 -3.46
C VAL A 171 11.42 24.59 -4.34
N CYS A 172 12.60 23.99 -4.65
CA CYS A 172 13.68 24.68 -5.32
C CYS A 172 14.19 23.98 -6.60
N GLY A 173 13.63 22.85 -6.98
CA GLY A 173 14.00 22.11 -8.18
C GLY A 173 15.32 21.31 -8.11
N ALA A 174 16.11 21.42 -7.03
CA ALA A 174 17.34 20.65 -6.88
C ALA A 174 17.05 19.13 -6.75
N PRO A 175 18.02 18.25 -7.08
CA PRO A 175 17.84 16.82 -6.86
C PRO A 175 17.55 16.48 -5.40
N THR A 176 16.89 15.35 -5.16
CA THR A 176 16.70 14.79 -3.82
C THR A 176 17.63 13.60 -3.59
N ALA A 177 18.01 13.37 -2.33
CA ALA A 177 18.81 12.23 -1.90
C ALA A 177 18.12 11.47 -0.78
N PRO A 178 18.26 10.12 -0.73
CA PRO A 178 17.63 9.31 0.29
C PRO A 178 18.29 9.52 1.67
N ARG A 179 17.45 9.54 2.71
CA ARG A 179 17.79 9.56 4.13
C ARG A 179 16.95 8.52 4.85
N ASN A 180 17.19 8.31 6.13
CA ASN A 180 16.44 7.40 6.99
C ASN A 180 16.21 6.04 6.32
N ALA A 181 17.32 5.39 5.94
CA ALA A 181 17.33 4.10 5.27
C ALA A 181 16.41 4.04 4.03
N GLY A 182 16.23 5.16 3.32
CA GLY A 182 15.43 5.26 2.10
C GLY A 182 13.97 5.66 2.30
N HIS A 183 13.55 5.98 3.53
CA HIS A 183 12.18 6.39 3.89
C HIS A 183 11.94 7.89 3.91
N LEU A 184 12.98 8.67 3.66
CA LEU A 184 12.95 10.13 3.52
C LEU A 184 13.75 10.51 2.28
N LEU A 185 13.30 11.49 1.53
CA LEU A 185 14.06 12.15 0.47
C LEU A 185 14.31 13.59 0.88
N ALA A 186 15.58 13.96 1.00
CA ALA A 186 15.98 15.31 1.37
C ALA A 186 16.50 16.07 0.15
N CYS A 187 16.20 17.37 0.09
CA CYS A 187 16.77 18.27 -0.91
C CYS A 187 18.29 18.33 -0.77
N THR A 188 19.02 18.23 -1.89
CA THR A 188 20.49 18.32 -1.88
C THR A 188 21.01 19.77 -1.83
N ASN A 189 20.14 20.77 -2.03
CA ASN A 189 20.47 22.17 -1.84
C ASN A 189 20.45 22.53 -0.36
N ALA A 190 21.62 22.75 0.24
CA ALA A 190 21.77 23.05 1.65
C ALA A 190 20.99 24.29 2.11
N SER A 191 20.75 25.27 1.21
CA SER A 191 19.98 26.48 1.53
C SER A 191 18.45 26.23 1.53
N CYS A 192 17.98 25.08 1.01
CA CYS A 192 16.56 24.72 0.95
C CYS A 192 16.16 23.80 2.10
N GLY A 193 16.89 22.69 2.30
CA GLY A 193 16.68 21.73 3.38
C GLY A 193 15.32 21.00 3.39
N ALA A 194 14.52 21.12 2.32
CA ALA A 194 13.19 20.50 2.28
C ALA A 194 13.26 18.97 2.33
N GLU A 195 12.35 18.37 3.09
CA GLU A 195 12.23 16.93 3.27
C GLU A 195 10.89 16.42 2.72
N PHE A 196 10.91 15.23 2.13
CA PHE A 196 9.75 14.60 1.51
C PHE A 196 9.56 13.20 2.05
N PHE A 197 8.34 12.92 2.50
CA PHE A 197 7.91 11.61 3.00
C PHE A 197 7.14 10.84 1.93
N PRO A 198 6.99 9.51 2.06
CA PRO A 198 6.19 8.72 1.13
C PRO A 198 4.79 9.30 0.97
N ARG A 199 4.39 9.55 -0.28
CA ARG A 199 3.06 10.04 -0.61
C ARG A 199 2.06 8.89 -0.55
N ILE A 200 0.93 9.14 0.11
CA ILE A 200 -0.23 8.25 0.18
C ILE A 200 -1.46 9.10 -0.15
N ASP A 201 -2.18 8.75 -1.21
CA ASP A 201 -3.37 9.46 -1.65
C ASP A 201 -4.61 8.75 -1.07
N PRO A 202 -5.39 9.36 -0.15
CA PRO A 202 -6.60 8.77 0.37
C PRO A 202 -7.68 8.73 -0.72
N ALA A 203 -8.33 7.57 -0.86
CA ALA A 203 -9.47 7.39 -1.75
C ALA A 203 -10.54 6.57 -1.03
N ILE A 204 -11.78 7.02 -1.07
CA ILE A 204 -12.90 6.24 -0.57
C ILE A 204 -13.29 5.16 -1.58
N ILE A 205 -13.86 4.08 -1.07
CA ILE A 205 -14.58 3.09 -1.86
C ILE A 205 -15.80 2.66 -1.07
N VAL A 206 -16.98 2.70 -1.68
CA VAL A 206 -18.23 2.55 -0.96
C VAL A 206 -19.19 1.60 -1.66
N LEU A 207 -19.76 0.67 -0.90
CA LEU A 207 -20.93 -0.09 -1.30
C LEU A 207 -22.18 0.60 -0.76
N VAL A 208 -22.96 1.17 -1.66
CA VAL A 208 -24.25 1.81 -1.33
C VAL A 208 -25.36 0.77 -1.44
N SER A 209 -26.27 0.71 -0.46
CA SER A 209 -27.44 -0.16 -0.52
C SER A 209 -28.71 0.57 -0.15
N ASP A 210 -29.84 0.13 -0.71
CA ASP A 210 -31.19 0.59 -0.35
C ASP A 210 -31.94 -0.39 0.57
N GLY A 211 -31.20 -1.39 1.08
CA GLY A 211 -31.72 -2.53 1.79
C GLY A 211 -31.60 -3.80 0.95
N PRO A 212 -32.51 -4.14 0.06
CA PRO A 212 -32.44 -5.39 -0.72
C PRO A 212 -31.40 -5.38 -1.86
N ARG A 213 -31.00 -4.20 -2.34
CA ARG A 213 -30.10 -4.05 -3.50
C ARG A 213 -28.83 -3.30 -3.15
N ALA A 214 -27.78 -3.54 -3.93
CA ALA A 214 -26.51 -2.81 -3.88
C ALA A 214 -26.26 -2.09 -5.19
N LEU A 215 -25.78 -0.83 -5.10
CA LEU A 215 -25.41 -0.01 -6.25
C LEU A 215 -23.95 -0.30 -6.62
N LEU A 216 -23.73 -0.71 -7.86
CA LEU A 216 -22.41 -0.89 -8.43
C LEU A 216 -22.27 -0.07 -9.72
N GLY A 217 -21.07 0.45 -9.94
CA GLY A 217 -20.67 1.19 -11.11
C GLY A 217 -19.67 0.44 -11.98
N ARG A 218 -19.54 0.86 -13.22
CA ARG A 218 -18.52 0.36 -14.14
C ARG A 218 -17.90 1.49 -14.94
N GLN A 219 -16.57 1.44 -15.09
CA GLN A 219 -15.82 2.34 -15.96
C GLN A 219 -15.67 1.73 -17.37
N ARG A 220 -15.67 2.59 -18.40
CA ARG A 220 -15.52 2.20 -19.82
C ARG A 220 -14.23 1.41 -20.10
N SER A 221 -13.18 1.66 -19.34
CA SER A 221 -11.88 0.99 -19.50
C SER A 221 -11.86 -0.46 -18.99
N TRP A 222 -12.89 -0.89 -18.26
CA TRP A 222 -12.93 -2.23 -17.69
C TRP A 222 -13.43 -3.27 -18.70
N ALA A 223 -13.13 -4.54 -18.43
CA ALA A 223 -13.68 -5.65 -19.20
C ALA A 223 -15.20 -5.58 -19.25
N PRO A 224 -15.84 -5.89 -20.40
CA PRO A 224 -17.29 -5.88 -20.52
C PRO A 224 -17.97 -6.67 -19.40
N GLY A 225 -19.04 -6.11 -18.83
CA GLY A 225 -19.83 -6.74 -17.77
C GLY A 225 -19.24 -6.67 -16.37
N ARG A 226 -18.03 -6.12 -16.15
CA ARG A 226 -17.44 -5.97 -14.82
C ARG A 226 -17.96 -4.73 -14.13
N TYR A 227 -18.42 -4.90 -12.87
CA TYR A 227 -18.88 -3.84 -11.98
C TYR A 227 -18.07 -3.85 -10.68
N SER A 228 -18.08 -2.73 -9.96
CA SER A 228 -17.40 -2.54 -8.69
C SER A 228 -18.17 -1.58 -7.80
N ALA A 229 -17.81 -1.54 -6.52
CA ALA A 229 -18.20 -0.47 -5.63
C ALA A 229 -17.69 0.88 -6.16
N LEU A 230 -18.40 1.98 -5.88
CA LEU A 230 -18.07 3.35 -6.27
C LEU A 230 -16.82 3.82 -5.52
N ALA A 231 -15.98 4.64 -6.15
CA ALA A 231 -14.73 5.06 -5.53
C ALA A 231 -14.21 6.37 -6.11
N GLY A 232 -13.76 7.26 -5.23
CA GLY A 232 -13.15 8.52 -5.62
C GLY A 232 -12.12 9.04 -4.63
N PHE A 233 -11.40 10.07 -5.01
CA PHE A 233 -10.39 10.68 -4.16
C PHE A 233 -11.00 11.63 -3.13
N VAL A 234 -10.40 11.66 -1.94
CA VAL A 234 -10.72 12.65 -0.91
C VAL A 234 -10.11 13.98 -1.32
N GLU A 235 -10.90 15.04 -1.29
CA GLU A 235 -10.46 16.39 -1.60
C GLU A 235 -9.84 17.12 -0.39
N ALA A 236 -9.08 18.18 -0.67
CA ALA A 236 -8.42 18.96 0.38
C ALA A 236 -9.41 19.63 1.33
N GLY A 237 -9.35 19.28 2.61
CA GLY A 237 -10.23 19.80 3.64
C GLY A 237 -11.55 19.06 3.81
N GLU A 238 -11.75 17.96 3.07
CA GLU A 238 -12.94 17.12 3.12
C GLU A 238 -12.79 16.00 4.17
N SER A 239 -13.86 15.62 4.86
CA SER A 239 -13.90 14.41 5.65
C SER A 239 -14.13 13.18 4.78
N LEU A 240 -13.81 11.98 5.29
CA LEU A 240 -14.03 10.74 4.53
C LEU A 240 -15.53 10.50 4.26
N GLU A 241 -16.37 10.84 5.23
CA GLU A 241 -17.82 10.71 5.13
C GLU A 241 -18.39 11.67 4.10
N ASP A 242 -17.89 12.92 4.04
CA ASP A 242 -18.30 13.91 3.03
C ASP A 242 -17.84 13.45 1.63
N ALA A 243 -16.63 12.91 1.49
CA ALA A 243 -16.14 12.34 0.23
C ALA A 243 -17.05 11.21 -0.26
N VAL A 244 -17.51 10.31 0.63
CA VAL A 244 -18.48 9.27 0.25
C VAL A 244 -19.78 9.89 -0.26
N VAL A 245 -20.33 10.87 0.44
CA VAL A 245 -21.60 11.52 0.04
C VAL A 245 -21.46 12.22 -1.30
N ARG A 246 -20.37 12.96 -1.51
CA ARG A 246 -20.09 13.71 -2.74
C ARG A 246 -19.89 12.76 -3.93
N GLU A 247 -18.98 11.78 -3.83
CA GLU A 247 -18.68 10.87 -4.94
C GLU A 247 -19.90 10.05 -5.37
N VAL A 248 -20.71 9.58 -4.41
CA VAL A 248 -21.94 8.84 -4.74
C VAL A 248 -22.96 9.75 -5.44
N ASP A 249 -23.09 11.00 -4.99
CA ASP A 249 -23.98 11.96 -5.62
C ASP A 249 -23.51 12.36 -7.03
N GLU A 250 -22.22 12.67 -7.18
CA GLU A 250 -21.62 13.05 -8.46
C GLU A 250 -21.70 11.93 -9.50
N GLU A 251 -21.27 10.72 -9.15
CA GLU A 251 -21.26 9.59 -10.09
C GLU A 251 -22.65 9.04 -10.44
N THR A 252 -23.64 9.14 -9.51
CA THR A 252 -24.91 8.42 -9.68
C THR A 252 -26.18 9.22 -9.36
N GLY A 253 -26.08 10.45 -8.87
CA GLY A 253 -27.20 11.25 -8.38
C GLY A 253 -27.88 10.70 -7.11
N THR A 254 -27.30 9.68 -6.49
CA THR A 254 -27.89 8.99 -5.34
C THR A 254 -27.57 9.70 -4.04
N LYS A 255 -28.60 9.95 -3.20
CA LYS A 255 -28.44 10.63 -1.92
C LYS A 255 -28.24 9.64 -0.77
N VAL A 256 -27.07 9.67 -0.17
CA VAL A 256 -26.68 8.83 0.97
C VAL A 256 -27.29 9.36 2.25
N SER A 257 -27.86 8.48 3.08
CA SER A 257 -28.47 8.81 4.37
C SER A 257 -27.60 8.49 5.59
N TRP A 258 -26.70 7.50 5.49
CA TRP A 258 -25.67 7.21 6.48
C TRP A 258 -24.47 6.50 5.84
N VAL A 259 -23.30 6.60 6.53
CA VAL A 259 -22.03 6.04 6.11
C VAL A 259 -21.40 5.31 7.29
N ARG A 260 -20.83 4.13 7.06
CA ARG A 260 -20.12 3.32 8.06
C ARG A 260 -18.80 2.83 7.51
N TYR A 261 -17.69 3.15 8.18
CA TYR A 261 -16.37 2.60 7.84
C TYR A 261 -16.37 1.07 7.94
N PHE A 262 -15.73 0.43 6.98
CA PHE A 262 -15.58 -1.03 6.91
C PHE A 262 -14.13 -1.48 7.12
N ALA A 263 -13.22 -1.09 6.22
CA ALA A 263 -11.83 -1.52 6.23
C ALA A 263 -10.97 -0.58 5.37
N SER A 264 -9.64 -0.77 5.37
CA SER A 264 -8.75 -0.08 4.43
C SER A 264 -7.85 -1.07 3.69
N GLN A 265 -7.39 -0.67 2.49
CA GLN A 265 -6.46 -1.43 1.68
C GLN A 265 -5.40 -0.52 1.07
N PRO A 266 -4.08 -0.78 1.31
CA PRO A 266 -3.02 -0.17 0.53
C PRO A 266 -3.15 -0.56 -0.95
N TRP A 267 -3.15 0.45 -1.83
CA TRP A 267 -3.32 0.26 -3.27
C TRP A 267 -2.25 1.06 -4.04
N PRO A 268 -0.99 0.52 -4.13
CA PRO A 268 0.14 1.25 -4.71
C PRO A 268 0.09 1.31 -6.24
N PHE A 269 -1.07 1.68 -6.80
CA PHE A 269 -1.35 1.85 -8.23
C PHE A 269 -2.03 3.20 -8.51
N PRO A 270 -1.33 4.34 -8.40
CA PRO A 270 0.09 4.45 -8.05
C PRO A 270 0.40 4.56 -6.56
N ALA A 271 -0.44 5.16 -5.71
CA ALA A 271 -0.11 5.50 -4.33
C ALA A 271 -1.34 5.64 -3.41
N SER A 272 -2.44 4.96 -3.70
CA SER A 272 -3.68 5.12 -2.93
C SER A 272 -3.70 4.29 -1.65
N LEU A 273 -4.41 4.83 -0.66
CA LEU A 273 -4.97 4.08 0.45
C LEU A 273 -6.49 4.07 0.25
N MET A 274 -7.03 2.90 -0.11
CA MET A 274 -8.46 2.71 -0.24
C MET A 274 -9.10 2.61 1.15
N LEU A 275 -10.12 3.42 1.41
CA LEU A 275 -10.87 3.49 2.65
C LEU A 275 -12.30 3.02 2.36
N GLY A 276 -12.64 1.82 2.81
CA GLY A 276 -13.88 1.13 2.48
C GLY A 276 -15.02 1.50 3.41
N PHE A 277 -16.19 1.72 2.83
CA PHE A 277 -17.41 2.10 3.54
C PHE A 277 -18.62 1.30 3.05
N HIS A 278 -19.55 1.05 3.96
CA HIS A 278 -20.94 0.78 3.62
C HIS A 278 -21.75 2.06 3.78
N ALA A 279 -22.65 2.29 2.85
CA ALA A 279 -23.58 3.41 2.91
C ALA A 279 -25.01 2.95 2.62
N HIS A 280 -25.97 3.68 3.14
CA HIS A 280 -27.38 3.49 2.85
C HIS A 280 -27.94 4.69 2.10
N ALA A 281 -28.75 4.41 1.10
CA ALA A 281 -29.49 5.42 0.35
C ALA A 281 -30.94 4.97 0.15
N HIS A 282 -31.81 5.94 -0.04
CA HIS A 282 -33.15 5.64 -0.53
C HIS A 282 -33.11 5.39 -2.04
N GLU A 283 -33.98 4.53 -2.53
CA GLU A 283 -34.09 4.26 -3.95
C GLU A 283 -34.23 5.56 -4.75
N THR A 284 -33.31 5.79 -5.65
CA THR A 284 -33.34 6.89 -6.60
C THR A 284 -32.97 6.38 -7.98
N PRO A 285 -33.57 6.92 -9.06
CA PRO A 285 -33.10 6.65 -10.40
C PRO A 285 -31.64 7.07 -10.53
N VAL A 286 -30.79 6.16 -11.02
CA VAL A 286 -29.37 6.47 -11.25
C VAL A 286 -29.25 7.50 -12.38
N GLN A 287 -28.49 8.56 -12.14
CA GLN A 287 -28.18 9.61 -13.10
C GLN A 287 -26.64 9.70 -13.24
N LEU A 288 -26.14 9.27 -14.40
CA LEU A 288 -24.69 9.29 -14.65
C LEU A 288 -24.24 10.69 -15.07
N ASP A 289 -23.10 11.13 -14.53
CA ASP A 289 -22.44 12.38 -14.93
C ASP A 289 -21.54 12.26 -16.16
N GLY A 290 -21.26 11.02 -16.59
CA GLY A 290 -20.40 10.67 -17.73
C GLY A 290 -19.02 10.14 -17.36
N GLU A 291 -18.64 10.10 -16.08
CA GLU A 291 -17.42 9.44 -15.62
C GLU A 291 -17.59 7.91 -15.67
N LEU A 292 -18.71 7.42 -15.16
CA LEU A 292 -19.08 6.02 -15.29
C LEU A 292 -19.73 5.74 -16.64
N GLU A 293 -19.46 4.55 -17.20
CA GLU A 293 -20.18 4.05 -18.39
C GLU A 293 -21.57 3.57 -18.03
N ASP A 294 -21.72 2.96 -16.86
CA ASP A 294 -22.98 2.43 -16.35
C ASP A 294 -22.93 2.32 -14.82
N ALA A 295 -24.08 2.50 -14.18
CA ALA A 295 -24.28 2.18 -12.77
C ALA A 295 -25.71 1.68 -12.59
N ARG A 296 -25.87 0.62 -11.77
CA ARG A 296 -27.18 0.02 -11.54
C ARG A 296 -27.29 -0.65 -10.19
N TRP A 297 -28.51 -0.80 -9.74
CA TRP A 297 -28.88 -1.55 -8.56
C TRP A 297 -28.93 -3.05 -8.87
N PHE A 298 -28.21 -3.85 -8.09
CA PHE A 298 -28.17 -5.30 -8.17
C PHE A 298 -28.91 -5.91 -6.98
N GLU A 299 -29.83 -6.83 -7.27
CA GLU A 299 -30.50 -7.64 -6.25
C GLU A 299 -29.50 -8.61 -5.58
N LEU A 300 -29.78 -9.00 -4.34
CA LEU A 300 -28.93 -9.94 -3.57
C LEU A 300 -28.61 -11.22 -4.36
N GLU A 301 -29.61 -11.84 -4.97
CA GLU A 301 -29.44 -13.09 -5.71
C GLU A 301 -28.60 -12.91 -7.00
N GLN A 302 -28.66 -11.73 -7.62
CA GLN A 302 -27.82 -11.43 -8.78
C GLN A 302 -26.33 -11.39 -8.39
N LEU A 303 -25.98 -10.85 -7.21
CA LEU A 303 -24.61 -10.80 -6.73
C LEU A 303 -24.14 -12.14 -6.16
N ARG A 304 -25.03 -12.93 -5.53
CA ARG A 304 -24.70 -14.28 -5.04
C ARG A 304 -24.42 -15.26 -6.18
N SER A 305 -25.18 -15.19 -7.25
CA SER A 305 -25.03 -16.04 -8.44
C SER A 305 -24.16 -15.44 -9.52
N ALA A 306 -23.51 -14.30 -9.26
CA ALA A 306 -22.71 -13.59 -10.26
C ALA A 306 -21.52 -14.42 -10.73
N ASP A 307 -21.24 -14.36 -12.02
CA ASP A 307 -19.98 -14.85 -12.58
C ASP A 307 -18.82 -14.03 -11.97
N GLU A 308 -17.70 -14.70 -11.69
CA GLU A 308 -16.47 -14.08 -11.23
C GLU A 308 -15.96 -12.94 -12.15
N ALA A 309 -16.33 -13.00 -13.45
CA ALA A 309 -16.00 -11.95 -14.41
C ALA A 309 -16.77 -10.64 -14.15
N LEU A 310 -17.95 -10.70 -13.53
CA LEU A 310 -18.78 -9.54 -13.20
C LEU A 310 -18.23 -8.80 -11.99
N LEU A 311 -17.67 -9.52 -11.01
CA LEU A 311 -17.26 -8.98 -9.73
C LEU A 311 -15.79 -8.52 -9.74
N PRO A 312 -15.39 -7.63 -8.82
CA PRO A 312 -13.98 -7.30 -8.60
C PRO A 312 -13.17 -8.55 -8.19
N PRO A 313 -11.85 -8.57 -8.47
CA PRO A 313 -11.01 -9.68 -8.04
C PRO A 313 -11.10 -9.94 -6.52
N PRO A 314 -11.03 -11.22 -6.06
CA PRO A 314 -11.22 -11.61 -4.66
C PRO A 314 -10.30 -10.90 -3.66
N TYR A 315 -9.10 -10.48 -4.10
CA TYR A 315 -8.12 -9.79 -3.28
C TYR A 315 -8.38 -8.28 -3.15
N THR A 316 -9.50 -7.74 -3.64
CA THR A 316 -9.81 -6.30 -3.59
C THR A 316 -10.78 -5.96 -2.48
N ILE A 317 -10.62 -4.78 -1.88
CA ILE A 317 -11.57 -4.27 -0.89
C ILE A 317 -12.99 -4.12 -1.47
N ALA A 318 -13.11 -3.81 -2.76
CA ALA A 318 -14.39 -3.77 -3.48
C ALA A 318 -15.13 -5.11 -3.40
N ARG A 319 -14.42 -6.23 -3.65
CA ARG A 319 -15.01 -7.57 -3.54
C ARG A 319 -15.47 -7.86 -2.11
N ARG A 320 -14.66 -7.54 -1.12
CA ARG A 320 -14.99 -7.77 0.29
C ARG A 320 -16.17 -6.94 0.79
N LEU A 321 -16.34 -5.72 0.30
CA LEU A 321 -17.52 -4.91 0.58
C LEU A 321 -18.79 -5.61 0.07
N ILE A 322 -18.75 -6.16 -1.15
CA ILE A 322 -19.86 -6.91 -1.72
C ILE A 322 -20.15 -8.18 -0.90
N GLU A 323 -19.12 -8.96 -0.61
CA GLU A 323 -19.23 -10.20 0.17
C GLU A 323 -19.77 -9.96 1.59
N SER A 324 -19.28 -8.92 2.28
CA SER A 324 -19.76 -8.56 3.61
C SER A 324 -21.23 -8.13 3.60
N TRP A 325 -21.66 -7.41 2.56
CA TRP A 325 -23.05 -7.03 2.40
C TRP A 325 -23.96 -8.26 2.13
N ILE A 326 -23.51 -9.20 1.31
CA ILE A 326 -24.22 -10.47 1.08
C ILE A 326 -24.34 -11.24 2.41
N GLN A 327 -23.24 -11.37 3.15
CA GLN A 327 -23.19 -12.08 4.43
C GLN A 327 -24.12 -11.46 5.49
N GLU A 328 -24.12 -10.12 5.63
CA GLU A 328 -25.01 -9.44 6.58
C GLU A 328 -26.48 -9.74 6.32
N ARG A 329 -26.87 -10.11 5.08
CA ARG A 329 -28.25 -10.39 4.66
C ARG A 329 -28.63 -11.85 4.68
N THR A 330 -27.70 -12.73 4.39
CA THR A 330 -27.97 -14.17 4.35
C THR A 330 -27.72 -14.84 5.70
N GLY A 331 -26.88 -14.26 6.56
CA GLY A 331 -26.37 -14.90 7.77
C GLY A 331 -25.37 -16.02 7.49
N GLU A 332 -25.00 -16.25 6.23
CA GLU A 332 -24.02 -17.25 5.83
C GLU A 332 -22.60 -16.73 6.15
N GLN A 333 -21.75 -17.58 6.69
CA GLN A 333 -20.31 -17.24 6.80
C GLN A 333 -19.64 -17.51 5.46
N PRO A 334 -18.64 -16.67 5.04
CA PRO A 334 -17.92 -16.82 3.79
C PRO A 334 -17.07 -18.09 3.74
#